data_7c799f8c979549a28017ec86dde1c8b2
#
_entry.id   7c799f8c979549a28017ec86dde1c8b2
#
_cell.length_a   1.000
_cell.length_b   1.000
_cell.length_c   1.000
_cell.angle_alpha   90.00
_cell.angle_beta   90.00
_cell.angle_gamma   90.00
#
_symmetry.space_group_name_H-M   'P 1'
#
loop_
_entity.id
_entity.type
_entity.pdbx_description
1 polymer ?
#
loop_
_entity_poly.entity_id
_entity_poly.type
_entity_poly.pdbx_seq_one_letter_code
_entity_poly.pdbx_strand_id
1 'polypeptide(L)'
;KSGHPGMPMGMADIAVSLWKNNLKHNPSNPKWINRDRFVLSNGHGSMLLYSLLHLTGYDLNINDLKDFRKLKSKTPGHPEYDIDIGVETTTGPLGQGIGNAVGMALAEKNLAATFNKEDIKIIDHFTYAFLGDGCLMEGISHEVCSFAGTHKLGKLICFYDQNGISIDGEIDLWFTDNTKQRFESYGWHVVEIDGHDIDEINKATEEAKKETERPSLICCKTTIGFGSPNKSGTAGVH
;
A
#
# COMPACT_ATOMS: atom_id res chain seq x y z
N LYS A 1 -16.95 12.99 14.36
CA LYS A 1 -15.48 13.10 14.15
C LYS A 1 -14.86 11.80 14.66
N SER A 2 -14.54 10.91 13.77
CA SER A 2 -13.89 9.62 14.07
C SER A 2 -13.01 9.25 12.89
N GLY A 3 -12.02 8.40 13.12
CA GLY A 3 -11.08 7.94 12.11
C GLY A 3 -9.85 7.32 12.74
N HIS A 4 -8.91 6.92 11.92
CA HIS A 4 -7.61 6.38 12.32
C HIS A 4 -6.52 7.31 11.76
N PRO A 5 -6.13 8.38 12.47
CA PRO A 5 -5.15 9.34 11.95
C PRO A 5 -3.71 8.86 12.05
N GLY A 6 -3.42 7.88 12.91
CA GLY A 6 -2.05 7.47 13.23
C GLY A 6 -1.26 6.94 12.05
N MET A 7 -1.80 5.94 11.36
CA MET A 7 -1.19 5.37 10.16
C MET A 7 -1.12 6.40 9.00
N PRO A 8 -2.17 7.16 8.66
CA PRO A 8 -2.09 8.21 7.65
C PRO A 8 -0.98 9.22 7.86
N MET A 9 -0.74 9.63 9.10
CA MET A 9 0.35 10.55 9.45
C MET A 9 1.71 9.86 9.39
N GLY A 10 1.80 8.61 9.88
CA GLY A 10 3.05 7.84 9.86
C GLY A 10 3.54 7.50 8.46
N MET A 11 2.63 7.23 7.53
CA MET A 11 2.98 6.89 6.15
C MET A 11 2.92 8.07 5.17
N ALA A 12 2.75 9.29 5.61
CA ALA A 12 2.57 10.44 4.72
C ALA A 12 3.77 10.66 3.80
N ASP A 13 5.00 10.55 4.30
CA ASP A 13 6.23 10.74 3.52
C ASP A 13 6.36 9.66 2.44
N ILE A 14 6.10 8.40 2.78
CA ILE A 14 6.09 7.26 1.84
C ILE A 14 5.03 7.49 0.76
N ALA A 15 3.82 7.88 1.16
CA ALA A 15 2.70 8.09 0.26
C ALA A 15 2.98 9.23 -0.73
N VAL A 16 3.48 10.37 -0.26
CA VAL A 16 3.82 11.51 -1.12
C VAL A 16 4.95 11.13 -2.09
N SER A 17 5.99 10.46 -1.61
CA SER A 17 7.10 9.99 -2.47
C SER A 17 6.60 9.05 -3.56
N LEU A 18 5.77 8.05 -3.21
CA LEU A 18 5.21 7.11 -4.19
C LEU A 18 4.34 7.83 -5.22
N TRP A 19 3.34 8.59 -4.78
CA TRP A 19 2.34 9.19 -5.67
C TRP A 19 2.90 10.31 -6.55
N LYS A 20 3.87 11.08 -6.04
CA LYS A 20 4.48 12.18 -6.79
C LYS A 20 5.52 11.72 -7.80
N ASN A 21 6.35 10.72 -7.43
CA ASN A 21 7.56 10.41 -8.16
C ASN A 21 7.49 9.06 -8.91
N ASN A 22 6.66 8.12 -8.46
CA ASN A 22 6.77 6.73 -8.88
C ASN A 22 5.49 6.14 -9.48
N LEU A 23 4.32 6.50 -8.97
CA LEU A 23 3.04 5.92 -9.37
C LEU A 23 2.60 6.44 -10.75
N LYS A 24 2.42 5.54 -11.69
CA LYS A 24 1.92 5.84 -13.03
C LYS A 24 0.39 5.79 -13.03
N HIS A 25 -0.26 6.95 -12.98
CA HIS A 25 -1.71 7.07 -12.92
C HIS A 25 -2.23 8.22 -13.80
N ASN A 26 -3.54 8.23 -14.07
CA ASN A 26 -4.19 9.30 -14.83
C ASN A 26 -5.57 9.60 -14.22
N PRO A 27 -5.71 10.66 -13.43
CA PRO A 27 -6.97 11.04 -12.80
C PRO A 27 -8.11 11.33 -13.79
N SER A 28 -7.77 11.84 -15.00
CA SER A 28 -8.76 12.07 -16.06
C SER A 28 -9.20 10.80 -16.79
N ASN A 29 -8.48 9.70 -16.60
CA ASN A 29 -8.84 8.38 -17.13
C ASN A 29 -8.50 7.30 -16.09
N PRO A 30 -9.25 7.22 -14.99
CA PRO A 30 -8.98 6.28 -13.90
C PRO A 30 -9.10 4.81 -14.32
N LYS A 31 -9.73 4.53 -15.46
CA LYS A 31 -9.86 3.19 -16.05
C LYS A 31 -8.74 2.84 -17.05
N TRP A 32 -7.74 3.71 -17.22
CA TRP A 32 -6.62 3.41 -18.11
C TRP A 32 -6.00 2.05 -17.78
N ILE A 33 -5.97 1.16 -18.76
CA ILE A 33 -5.61 -0.24 -18.54
C ILE A 33 -4.19 -0.43 -18.03
N ASN A 34 -3.25 0.40 -18.50
CA ASN A 34 -1.82 0.31 -18.13
C ASN A 34 -1.41 1.28 -17.00
N ARG A 35 -2.37 1.78 -16.19
CA ARG A 35 -2.06 2.48 -14.94
C ARG A 35 -1.49 1.51 -13.92
N ASP A 36 -0.64 1.99 -13.04
CA ASP A 36 -0.26 1.23 -11.85
C ASP A 36 -1.47 1.01 -10.94
N ARG A 37 -1.44 -0.03 -10.14
CA ARG A 37 -2.45 -0.36 -9.14
C ARG A 37 -1.94 0.04 -7.77
N PHE A 38 -2.79 0.69 -6.99
CA PHE A 38 -2.50 1.02 -5.61
C PHE A 38 -3.52 0.37 -4.67
N VAL A 39 -3.05 -0.39 -3.69
CA VAL A 39 -3.88 -1.09 -2.71
C VAL A 39 -3.49 -0.65 -1.30
N LEU A 40 -4.44 -0.08 -0.58
CA LEU A 40 -4.29 0.22 0.83
C LEU A 40 -4.77 -1.00 1.64
N SER A 41 -3.86 -1.96 1.93
CA SER A 41 -4.21 -3.17 2.67
C SER A 41 -4.50 -2.89 4.15
N ASN A 42 -3.80 -1.91 4.74
CA ASN A 42 -4.14 -1.33 6.05
C ASN A 42 -5.28 -0.31 5.90
N GLY A 43 -6.45 -0.81 5.48
CA GLY A 43 -7.59 -0.02 5.02
C GLY A 43 -8.21 0.92 6.06
N HIS A 44 -7.89 0.77 7.34
CA HIS A 44 -8.28 1.73 8.38
C HIS A 44 -7.68 3.12 8.13
N GLY A 45 -6.53 3.21 7.44
CA GLY A 45 -5.91 4.47 7.02
C GLY A 45 -6.54 5.11 5.78
N SER A 46 -7.80 4.83 5.49
CA SER A 46 -8.52 5.25 4.28
C SER A 46 -8.43 6.74 3.95
N MET A 47 -8.36 7.61 4.98
CA MET A 47 -8.24 9.05 4.75
C MET A 47 -6.91 9.43 4.06
N LEU A 48 -5.83 8.66 4.23
CA LEU A 48 -4.60 8.85 3.46
C LEU A 48 -4.88 8.67 1.96
N LEU A 49 -5.53 7.57 1.58
CA LEU A 49 -5.88 7.30 0.19
C LEU A 49 -6.79 8.39 -0.38
N TYR A 50 -7.86 8.76 0.33
CA TYR A 50 -8.78 9.80 -0.14
C TYR A 50 -8.11 11.17 -0.29
N SER A 51 -7.19 11.51 0.61
CA SER A 51 -6.40 12.74 0.51
C SER A 51 -5.49 12.73 -0.72
N LEU A 52 -4.82 11.62 -1.00
CA LEU A 52 -3.98 11.47 -2.21
C LEU A 52 -4.80 11.56 -3.48
N LEU A 53 -5.95 10.89 -3.55
CA LEU A 53 -6.86 10.96 -4.69
C LEU A 53 -7.36 12.40 -4.92
N HIS A 54 -7.75 13.11 -3.86
CA HIS A 54 -8.13 14.51 -3.95
C HIS A 54 -6.98 15.40 -4.46
N LEU A 55 -5.82 15.28 -3.84
CA LEU A 55 -4.65 16.13 -4.17
C LEU A 55 -4.09 15.88 -5.56
N THR A 56 -4.28 14.69 -6.11
CA THR A 56 -3.80 14.31 -7.44
C THR A 56 -4.86 14.48 -8.54
N GLY A 57 -6.06 14.96 -8.19
CA GLY A 57 -7.06 15.42 -9.17
C GLY A 57 -8.08 14.38 -9.61
N TYR A 58 -8.26 13.29 -8.85
CA TYR A 58 -9.40 12.40 -9.04
C TYR A 58 -10.72 13.09 -8.64
N ASP A 59 -11.87 12.50 -9.00
CA ASP A 59 -13.21 13.05 -8.71
C ASP A 59 -13.59 12.92 -7.22
N LEU A 60 -12.72 13.47 -6.38
CA LEU A 60 -12.93 13.66 -4.93
C LEU A 60 -12.62 15.10 -4.56
N ASN A 61 -13.64 15.85 -4.17
CA ASN A 61 -13.47 17.23 -3.75
C ASN A 61 -13.37 17.35 -2.21
N ILE A 62 -13.03 18.54 -1.74
CA ILE A 62 -12.85 18.79 -0.30
C ILE A 62 -14.11 18.54 0.55
N ASN A 63 -15.31 18.66 -0.05
CA ASN A 63 -16.54 18.37 0.68
C ASN A 63 -16.75 16.86 0.81
N ASP A 64 -16.32 16.05 -0.19
CA ASP A 64 -16.32 14.59 -0.07
C ASP A 64 -15.42 14.15 1.09
N LEU A 65 -14.27 14.79 1.28
CA LEU A 65 -13.38 14.53 2.43
C LEU A 65 -14.01 14.95 3.76
N LYS A 66 -14.75 16.08 3.81
CA LYS A 66 -15.48 16.51 5.02
C LYS A 66 -16.66 15.59 5.36
N ASP A 67 -17.15 14.85 4.38
CA ASP A 67 -18.24 13.88 4.53
C ASP A 67 -17.74 12.47 4.88
N PHE A 68 -16.45 12.34 5.26
CA PHE A 68 -15.84 11.09 5.70
C PHE A 68 -16.69 10.36 6.75
N ARG A 69 -16.94 9.07 6.48
CA ARG A 69 -17.77 8.18 7.31
C ARG A 69 -19.25 8.57 7.41
N LYS A 70 -19.73 9.51 6.63
CA LYS A 70 -21.18 9.75 6.54
C LYS A 70 -21.83 8.71 5.64
N LEU A 71 -23.09 8.41 5.94
CA LEU A 71 -23.87 7.47 5.13
C LEU A 71 -23.97 7.96 3.68
N LYS A 72 -23.68 7.08 2.72
CA LYS A 72 -23.68 7.36 1.27
C LYS A 72 -22.61 8.38 0.81
N SER A 73 -21.61 8.68 1.62
CA SER A 73 -20.49 9.50 1.15
C SER A 73 -19.59 8.69 0.21
N LYS A 74 -18.83 9.38 -0.67
CA LYS A 74 -17.77 8.78 -1.48
C LYS A 74 -16.55 8.33 -0.65
N THR A 75 -16.52 8.69 0.64
CA THR A 75 -15.39 8.45 1.55
C THR A 75 -15.82 7.64 2.78
N PRO A 76 -16.20 6.35 2.59
CA PRO A 76 -16.52 5.47 3.72
C PRO A 76 -15.32 5.26 4.64
N GLY A 77 -15.57 4.71 5.84
CA GLY A 77 -14.54 4.52 6.87
C GLY A 77 -13.37 3.62 6.46
N HIS A 78 -13.62 2.70 5.55
CA HIS A 78 -12.64 1.85 4.88
C HIS A 78 -12.87 1.96 3.38
N PRO A 79 -11.83 1.80 2.52
CA PRO A 79 -12.01 1.93 1.08
C PRO A 79 -13.01 0.91 0.55
N GLU A 80 -13.95 1.37 -0.26
CA GLU A 80 -14.85 0.54 -1.06
C GLU A 80 -14.48 0.71 -2.53
N TYR A 81 -14.48 -0.38 -3.29
CA TYR A 81 -14.15 -0.35 -4.72
C TYR A 81 -14.98 0.70 -5.45
N ASP A 82 -14.31 1.67 -6.01
CA ASP A 82 -14.87 2.68 -6.90
C ASP A 82 -13.77 3.19 -7.84
N ILE A 83 -13.66 2.58 -9.00
CA ILE A 83 -12.61 2.92 -9.95
C ILE A 83 -12.77 4.33 -10.54
N ASP A 84 -13.98 4.88 -10.55
CA ASP A 84 -14.23 6.22 -11.09
C ASP A 84 -13.56 7.30 -10.22
N ILE A 85 -13.41 7.04 -8.92
CA ILE A 85 -12.64 7.91 -8.02
C ILE A 85 -11.23 7.38 -7.73
N GLY A 86 -10.80 6.28 -8.36
CA GLY A 86 -9.45 5.73 -8.24
C GLY A 86 -9.24 4.72 -7.12
N VAL A 87 -10.30 4.21 -6.48
CA VAL A 87 -10.20 3.14 -5.46
C VAL A 87 -10.24 1.77 -6.14
N GLU A 88 -9.10 1.08 -6.15
CA GLU A 88 -8.88 -0.17 -6.89
C GLU A 88 -9.57 -1.40 -6.28
N THR A 89 -9.80 -1.42 -4.97
CA THR A 89 -10.40 -2.56 -4.28
C THR A 89 -10.94 -2.18 -2.91
N THR A 90 -11.93 -2.94 -2.46
CA THR A 90 -12.46 -2.83 -1.10
C THR A 90 -11.48 -3.46 -0.11
N THR A 91 -11.10 -2.72 0.92
CA THR A 91 -10.26 -3.17 2.02
C THR A 91 -10.87 -2.79 3.37
N GLY A 92 -10.24 -3.20 4.47
CA GLY A 92 -10.72 -2.98 5.84
C GLY A 92 -10.42 -4.21 6.67
N PRO A 93 -10.95 -5.41 6.35
CA PRO A 93 -10.45 -6.65 6.93
C PRO A 93 -8.97 -6.82 6.60
N LEU A 94 -8.13 -6.90 7.63
CA LEU A 94 -6.67 -6.98 7.47
C LEU A 94 -6.27 -8.26 6.69
N GLY A 95 -5.19 -8.18 5.92
CA GLY A 95 -4.73 -9.28 5.07
C GLY A 95 -5.45 -9.42 3.72
N GLN A 96 -6.66 -8.92 3.56
CA GLN A 96 -7.40 -9.03 2.28
C GLN A 96 -6.75 -8.19 1.17
N GLY A 97 -6.32 -6.98 1.48
CA GLY A 97 -5.72 -6.08 0.49
C GLY A 97 -4.44 -6.65 -0.13
N ILE A 98 -3.55 -7.27 0.64
CA ILE A 98 -2.34 -7.89 0.07
C ILE A 98 -2.71 -9.07 -0.84
N GLY A 99 -3.74 -9.84 -0.50
CA GLY A 99 -4.27 -10.89 -1.38
C GLY A 99 -4.74 -10.33 -2.72
N ASN A 100 -5.49 -9.23 -2.71
CA ASN A 100 -5.92 -8.53 -3.92
C ASN A 100 -4.72 -7.99 -4.73
N ALA A 101 -3.71 -7.40 -4.07
CA ALA A 101 -2.52 -6.90 -4.74
C ALA A 101 -1.72 -8.02 -5.43
N VAL A 102 -1.56 -9.17 -4.78
CA VAL A 102 -0.96 -10.37 -5.39
C VAL A 102 -1.76 -10.82 -6.61
N GLY A 103 -3.10 -10.85 -6.52
CA GLY A 103 -3.97 -11.17 -7.64
C GLY A 103 -3.82 -10.20 -8.82
N MET A 104 -3.71 -8.88 -8.54
CA MET A 104 -3.50 -7.86 -9.57
C MET A 104 -2.13 -8.00 -10.24
N ALA A 105 -1.07 -8.27 -9.49
CA ALA A 105 0.27 -8.51 -10.05
C ALA A 105 0.33 -9.79 -10.88
N LEU A 106 -0.36 -10.85 -10.46
CA LEU A 106 -0.50 -12.08 -11.25
C LEU A 106 -1.27 -11.82 -12.55
N ALA A 107 -2.34 -11.04 -12.48
CA ALA A 107 -3.13 -10.66 -13.67
C ALA A 107 -2.28 -9.85 -14.65
N GLU A 108 -1.49 -8.88 -14.17
CA GLU A 108 -0.52 -8.14 -15.01
C GLU A 108 0.42 -9.10 -15.73
N LYS A 109 1.07 -10.01 -14.99
CA LYS A 109 2.02 -10.96 -15.57
C LYS A 109 1.40 -11.83 -16.65
N ASN A 110 0.18 -12.35 -16.44
CA ASN A 110 -0.54 -13.15 -17.39
C ASN A 110 -0.98 -12.36 -18.63
N LEU A 111 -1.49 -11.14 -18.43
CA LEU A 111 -1.91 -10.26 -19.53
C LEU A 111 -0.71 -9.80 -20.37
N ALA A 112 0.41 -9.46 -19.71
CA ALA A 112 1.66 -9.12 -20.38
C ALA A 112 2.17 -10.28 -21.26
N ALA A 113 2.18 -11.49 -20.73
CA ALA A 113 2.58 -12.69 -21.49
C ALA A 113 1.64 -12.98 -22.68
N THR A 114 0.37 -12.62 -22.57
CA THR A 114 -0.63 -12.87 -23.62
C THR A 114 -0.61 -11.80 -24.72
N PHE A 115 -0.48 -10.53 -24.34
CA PHE A 115 -0.74 -9.41 -25.26
C PHE A 115 0.50 -8.62 -25.67
N ASN A 116 1.59 -8.64 -24.87
CA ASN A 116 2.81 -7.94 -25.25
C ASN A 116 3.55 -8.66 -26.38
N LYS A 117 4.22 -7.89 -27.22
CA LYS A 117 5.13 -8.36 -28.28
C LYS A 117 6.50 -7.71 -28.07
N GLU A 118 7.53 -8.21 -28.79
CA GLU A 118 8.90 -7.72 -28.63
C GLU A 118 9.01 -6.19 -28.58
N ASP A 119 8.34 -5.49 -29.52
CA ASP A 119 8.44 -4.05 -29.66
C ASP A 119 7.21 -3.29 -29.09
N ILE A 120 6.19 -3.99 -28.57
CA ILE A 120 4.92 -3.38 -28.14
C ILE A 120 4.53 -3.91 -26.75
N LYS A 121 4.70 -3.06 -25.75
CA LYS A 121 4.25 -3.35 -24.39
C LYS A 121 2.94 -2.65 -24.08
N ILE A 122 1.84 -3.39 -24.16
CA ILE A 122 0.49 -2.89 -23.89
C ILE A 122 0.21 -2.94 -22.38
N ILE A 123 0.70 -3.99 -21.70
CA ILE A 123 0.55 -4.23 -20.26
C ILE A 123 1.95 -4.18 -19.64
N ASP A 124 2.18 -3.15 -18.85
CA ASP A 124 3.48 -2.91 -18.20
C ASP A 124 3.28 -1.98 -17.00
N HIS A 125 2.52 -2.46 -16.00
CA HIS A 125 2.21 -1.67 -14.81
C HIS A 125 2.66 -2.40 -13.54
N PHE A 126 3.01 -1.63 -12.54
CA PHE A 126 3.28 -2.13 -11.19
C PHE A 126 1.99 -2.23 -10.36
N THR A 127 2.06 -3.05 -9.34
CA THR A 127 1.08 -3.07 -8.24
C THR A 127 1.80 -2.68 -6.95
N TYR A 128 1.35 -1.60 -6.34
CA TYR A 128 1.85 -1.11 -5.06
C TYR A 128 0.85 -1.42 -3.96
N ALA A 129 1.33 -1.85 -2.80
CA ALA A 129 0.48 -2.08 -1.64
C ALA A 129 1.09 -1.47 -0.37
N PHE A 130 0.24 -0.85 0.46
CA PHE A 130 0.61 -0.45 1.80
C PHE A 130 0.10 -1.47 2.81
N LEU A 131 0.96 -1.88 3.72
CA LEU A 131 0.73 -2.91 4.74
C LEU A 131 1.05 -2.36 6.12
N GLY A 132 0.43 -2.91 7.16
CA GLY A 132 0.81 -2.69 8.55
C GLY A 132 1.06 -4.01 9.26
N ASP A 133 1.50 -3.96 10.51
CA ASP A 133 1.77 -5.13 11.35
C ASP A 133 0.57 -6.09 11.36
N GLY A 134 -0.65 -5.57 11.62
CA GLY A 134 -1.87 -6.37 11.64
C GLY A 134 -2.17 -7.06 10.30
N CYS A 135 -1.82 -6.47 9.16
CA CYS A 135 -1.98 -7.14 7.86
C CYS A 135 -1.09 -8.40 7.77
N LEU A 136 0.12 -8.31 8.31
CA LEU A 136 1.11 -9.39 8.22
C LEU A 136 0.91 -10.49 9.27
N MET A 137 0.07 -10.26 10.28
CA MET A 137 -0.35 -11.27 11.26
C MET A 137 -1.40 -12.24 10.69
N GLU A 138 -2.17 -11.81 9.69
CA GLU A 138 -3.24 -12.61 9.11
C GLU A 138 -2.71 -13.83 8.35
N GLY A 139 -3.35 -15.00 8.52
CA GLY A 139 -2.94 -16.25 7.86
C GLY A 139 -2.88 -16.14 6.34
N ILE A 140 -3.86 -15.46 5.72
CA ILE A 140 -3.89 -15.25 4.27
C ILE A 140 -2.64 -14.52 3.76
N SER A 141 -2.05 -13.63 4.54
CA SER A 141 -0.83 -12.92 4.15
C SER A 141 0.35 -13.85 3.97
N HIS A 142 0.48 -14.89 4.82
CA HIS A 142 1.52 -15.92 4.68
C HIS A 142 1.34 -16.70 3.37
N GLU A 143 0.12 -17.13 3.08
CA GLU A 143 -0.19 -17.93 1.90
C GLU A 143 0.05 -17.16 0.61
N VAL A 144 -0.51 -15.95 0.48
CA VAL A 144 -0.41 -15.17 -0.75
C VAL A 144 1.00 -14.60 -0.97
N CYS A 145 1.74 -14.26 0.09
CA CYS A 145 3.12 -13.78 -0.05
C CYS A 145 4.07 -14.91 -0.46
N SER A 146 3.90 -16.13 0.09
CA SER A 146 4.63 -17.30 -0.36
C SER A 146 4.33 -17.62 -1.84
N PHE A 147 3.05 -17.54 -2.23
CA PHE A 147 2.63 -17.68 -3.62
C PHE A 147 3.29 -16.64 -4.53
N ALA A 148 3.30 -15.37 -4.13
CA ALA A 148 3.90 -14.28 -4.91
C ALA A 148 5.39 -14.48 -5.18
N GLY A 149 6.15 -14.92 -4.17
CA GLY A 149 7.56 -15.27 -4.32
C GLY A 149 7.77 -16.45 -5.25
N THR A 150 7.00 -17.54 -5.07
CA THR A 150 7.05 -18.74 -5.92
C THR A 150 6.79 -18.39 -7.40
N HIS A 151 5.82 -17.51 -7.66
CA HIS A 151 5.46 -17.08 -9.02
C HIS A 151 6.29 -15.92 -9.55
N LYS A 152 7.29 -15.46 -8.79
CA LYS A 152 8.21 -14.39 -9.20
C LYS A 152 7.47 -13.14 -9.70
N LEU A 153 6.57 -12.59 -8.88
CA LEU A 153 5.77 -11.43 -9.25
C LEU A 153 6.56 -10.12 -9.08
N GLY A 154 7.58 -9.91 -9.92
CA GLY A 154 8.55 -8.81 -9.80
C GLY A 154 7.95 -7.40 -9.93
N LYS A 155 6.71 -7.25 -10.40
CA LYS A 155 6.01 -5.97 -10.43
C LYS A 155 5.10 -5.73 -9.23
N LEU A 156 5.19 -6.54 -8.18
CA LEU A 156 4.56 -6.32 -6.89
C LEU A 156 5.54 -5.66 -5.93
N ILE A 157 5.24 -4.44 -5.49
CA ILE A 157 6.06 -3.67 -4.55
C ILE A 157 5.19 -3.31 -3.35
N CYS A 158 5.56 -3.80 -2.17
CA CYS A 158 4.86 -3.56 -0.93
C CYS A 158 5.67 -2.66 0.00
N PHE A 159 5.03 -1.68 0.60
CA PHE A 159 5.58 -0.85 1.67
C PHE A 159 4.97 -1.31 2.99
N TYR A 160 5.81 -1.75 3.89
CA TYR A 160 5.41 -2.20 5.22
C TYR A 160 5.65 -1.11 6.24
N ASP A 161 4.56 -0.59 6.79
CA ASP A 161 4.53 0.36 7.91
C ASP A 161 4.94 -0.36 9.19
N GLN A 162 6.23 -0.37 9.47
CA GLN A 162 6.83 -1.02 10.64
C GLN A 162 6.88 -0.03 11.81
N ASN A 163 5.72 0.29 12.36
CA ASN A 163 5.61 1.24 13.47
C ASN A 163 5.54 0.57 14.85
N GLY A 164 5.36 -0.74 14.92
CA GLY A 164 5.36 -1.52 16.17
C GLY A 164 4.14 -1.28 17.07
N ILE A 165 3.08 -0.64 16.56
CA ILE A 165 1.88 -0.31 17.33
C ILE A 165 0.64 -0.90 16.67
N SER A 166 -0.23 -1.48 17.47
CA SER A 166 -1.58 -1.88 17.09
C SER A 166 -2.64 -1.17 17.96
N ILE A 167 -3.90 -1.54 17.81
CA ILE A 167 -5.03 -0.96 18.55
C ILE A 167 -4.76 -0.93 20.07
N ASP A 168 -4.21 -2.01 20.61
CA ASP A 168 -4.06 -2.21 22.07
C ASP A 168 -2.67 -1.85 22.60
N GLY A 169 -1.79 -1.30 21.75
CA GLY A 169 -0.44 -0.90 22.16
C GLY A 169 0.67 -1.55 21.34
N GLU A 170 1.82 -1.74 21.98
CA GLU A 170 3.01 -2.35 21.36
C GLU A 170 2.75 -3.80 20.98
N ILE A 171 3.29 -4.24 19.83
CA ILE A 171 3.04 -5.57 19.27
C ILE A 171 3.89 -6.68 19.88
N ASP A 172 4.92 -6.36 20.64
CA ASP A 172 5.93 -7.31 21.17
C ASP A 172 5.36 -8.48 21.99
N LEU A 173 4.13 -8.33 22.50
CA LEU A 173 3.47 -9.36 23.28
C LEU A 173 2.79 -10.46 22.44
N TRP A 174 2.54 -10.21 21.15
CA TRP A 174 1.78 -11.14 20.29
C TRP A 174 2.29 -11.25 18.85
N PHE A 175 3.25 -10.42 18.44
CA PHE A 175 3.85 -10.51 17.11
C PHE A 175 5.36 -10.27 17.20
N THR A 176 6.12 -11.36 17.23
CA THR A 176 7.57 -11.36 17.38
C THR A 176 8.30 -11.93 16.16
N ASP A 177 7.59 -12.06 15.04
CA ASP A 177 8.16 -12.56 13.79
C ASP A 177 9.25 -11.63 13.27
N ASN A 178 10.33 -12.20 12.78
CA ASN A 178 11.27 -11.45 11.96
C ASN A 178 10.70 -11.35 10.54
N THR A 179 9.97 -10.27 10.28
CA THR A 179 9.28 -10.05 8.99
C THR A 179 10.24 -10.08 7.82
N LYS A 180 11.43 -9.47 7.93
CA LYS A 180 12.45 -9.50 6.88
C LYS A 180 12.85 -10.94 6.53
N GLN A 181 13.27 -11.73 7.50
CA GLN A 181 13.68 -13.12 7.26
C GLN A 181 12.53 -13.96 6.73
N ARG A 182 11.32 -13.73 7.20
CA ARG A 182 10.11 -14.40 6.71
C ARG A 182 9.89 -14.15 5.23
N PHE A 183 9.95 -12.90 4.78
CA PHE A 183 9.77 -12.56 3.37
C PHE A 183 10.96 -13.00 2.50
N GLU A 184 12.19 -12.91 3.00
CA GLU A 184 13.35 -13.50 2.33
C GLU A 184 13.17 -15.01 2.11
N SER A 185 12.61 -15.74 3.09
CA SER A 185 12.32 -17.17 2.95
C SER A 185 11.22 -17.49 1.92
N TYR A 186 10.30 -16.54 1.66
CA TYR A 186 9.33 -16.63 0.58
C TYR A 186 9.93 -16.32 -0.80
N GLY A 187 11.19 -15.92 -0.87
CA GLY A 187 11.85 -15.54 -2.11
C GLY A 187 11.61 -14.09 -2.54
N TRP A 188 11.27 -13.21 -1.61
CA TRP A 188 11.11 -11.77 -1.88
C TRP A 188 12.45 -11.04 -1.82
N HIS A 189 12.56 -9.95 -2.56
CA HIS A 189 13.56 -8.92 -2.36
C HIS A 189 13.11 -8.03 -1.20
N VAL A 190 13.96 -7.84 -0.19
CA VAL A 190 13.60 -7.10 1.03
C VAL A 190 14.61 -5.98 1.28
N VAL A 191 14.10 -4.76 1.48
CA VAL A 191 14.90 -3.57 1.81
C VAL A 191 14.36 -2.96 3.10
N GLU A 192 15.24 -2.49 3.97
CA GLU A 192 14.88 -1.77 5.21
C GLU A 192 15.31 -0.31 5.09
N ILE A 193 14.42 0.62 5.42
CA ILE A 193 14.64 2.07 5.31
C ILE A 193 14.07 2.84 6.50
N ASP A 194 14.53 4.06 6.70
CA ASP A 194 13.78 5.07 7.45
C ASP A 194 12.58 5.54 6.61
N GLY A 195 11.36 5.27 7.10
CA GLY A 195 10.12 5.63 6.42
C GLY A 195 9.81 7.13 6.42
N HIS A 196 10.64 7.94 7.07
CA HIS A 196 10.55 9.42 7.08
C HIS A 196 11.66 10.08 6.26
N ASP A 197 12.62 9.32 5.72
CA ASP A 197 13.64 9.81 4.79
C ASP A 197 13.20 9.66 3.34
N ILE A 198 12.87 10.79 2.71
CA ILE A 198 12.35 10.84 1.32
C ILE A 198 13.38 10.27 0.31
N ASP A 199 14.66 10.47 0.53
CA ASP A 199 15.70 10.00 -0.36
C ASP A 199 15.86 8.48 -0.26
N GLU A 200 15.81 7.92 0.94
CA GLU A 200 15.81 6.47 1.15
C GLU A 200 14.55 5.82 0.54
N ILE A 201 13.36 6.42 0.70
CA ILE A 201 12.12 5.93 0.11
C ILE A 201 12.22 5.89 -1.42
N ASN A 202 12.67 6.99 -2.04
CA ASN A 202 12.82 7.05 -3.50
C ASN A 202 13.85 6.03 -4.00
N LYS A 203 15.00 5.92 -3.35
CA LYS A 203 16.06 4.98 -3.70
C LYS A 203 15.57 3.52 -3.62
N ALA A 204 14.93 3.14 -2.51
CA ALA A 204 14.38 1.80 -2.34
C ALA A 204 13.29 1.47 -3.36
N THR A 205 12.43 2.45 -3.70
CA THR A 205 11.41 2.27 -4.73
C THR A 205 12.03 2.04 -6.10
N GLU A 206 13.04 2.81 -6.48
CA GLU A 206 13.76 2.62 -7.76
C GLU A 206 14.55 1.30 -7.80
N GLU A 207 15.09 0.84 -6.68
CA GLU A 207 15.72 -0.48 -6.56
C GLU A 207 14.68 -1.59 -6.75
N ALA A 208 13.55 -1.51 -6.08
CA ALA A 208 12.44 -2.46 -6.21
C ALA A 208 11.88 -2.52 -7.64
N LYS A 209 11.80 -1.39 -8.35
CA LYS A 209 11.36 -1.36 -9.75
C LYS A 209 12.34 -2.04 -10.73
N LYS A 210 13.62 -2.13 -10.37
CA LYS A 210 14.65 -2.83 -11.15
C LYS A 210 14.68 -4.33 -10.87
N GLU A 211 14.14 -4.77 -9.74
CA GLU A 211 14.02 -6.18 -9.39
C GLU A 211 12.86 -6.83 -10.16
N THR A 212 13.15 -7.58 -11.20
CA THR A 212 12.12 -8.14 -12.10
C THR A 212 11.76 -9.59 -11.80
N GLU A 213 12.57 -10.30 -11.00
CA GLU A 213 12.40 -11.71 -10.74
C GLU A 213 11.74 -12.03 -9.41
N ARG A 214 11.65 -11.05 -8.51
CA ARG A 214 11.10 -11.23 -7.17
C ARG A 214 10.16 -10.08 -6.82
N PRO A 215 9.04 -10.34 -6.12
CA PRO A 215 8.30 -9.26 -5.49
C PRO A 215 9.15 -8.55 -4.44
N SER A 216 8.90 -7.27 -4.20
CA SER A 216 9.70 -6.46 -3.26
C SER A 216 8.87 -6.06 -2.03
N LEU A 217 9.47 -6.20 -0.85
CA LEU A 217 9.00 -5.64 0.40
C LEU A 217 9.97 -4.55 0.87
N ILE A 218 9.49 -3.34 1.00
CA ILE A 218 10.21 -2.22 1.60
C ILE A 218 9.71 -2.06 3.03
N CYS A 219 10.52 -2.49 4.00
CA CYS A 219 10.24 -2.35 5.42
C CYS A 219 10.57 -0.92 5.83
N CYS A 220 9.55 -0.12 6.06
CA CYS A 220 9.66 1.29 6.39
C CYS A 220 9.54 1.46 7.91
N LYS A 221 10.63 1.74 8.58
CA LYS A 221 10.58 2.10 10.00
C LYS A 221 9.92 3.48 10.13
N THR A 222 8.75 3.52 10.74
CA THR A 222 7.95 4.72 10.86
C THR A 222 7.58 4.99 12.32
N THR A 223 6.99 6.15 12.54
CA THR A 223 6.41 6.53 13.82
C THR A 223 4.91 6.77 13.62
N ILE A 224 4.06 5.97 14.26
CA ILE A 224 2.61 6.18 14.20
C ILE A 224 2.27 7.60 14.65
N GLY A 225 1.41 8.30 13.89
CA GLY A 225 1.06 9.69 14.20
C GLY A 225 2.22 10.67 14.12
N PHE A 226 3.20 10.43 13.23
CA PHE A 226 4.35 11.31 13.02
C PHE A 226 3.91 12.76 12.82
N GLY A 227 4.52 13.70 13.52
CA GLY A 227 4.13 15.11 13.51
C GLY A 227 2.98 15.48 14.46
N SER A 228 2.35 14.52 15.13
CA SER A 228 1.38 14.84 16.20
C SER A 228 2.10 15.44 17.41
N PRO A 229 1.65 16.60 17.91
CA PRO A 229 2.40 17.30 18.98
C PRO A 229 2.42 16.55 20.32
N ASN A 230 1.42 15.71 20.61
CA ASN A 230 1.26 15.10 21.93
C ASN A 230 1.05 13.59 21.92
N LYS A 231 0.86 12.94 20.75
CA LYS A 231 0.46 11.53 20.65
C LYS A 231 1.34 10.71 19.71
N SER A 232 2.34 11.34 19.08
CA SER A 232 3.25 10.65 18.17
C SER A 232 3.93 9.47 18.88
N GLY A 233 4.00 8.32 18.22
CA GLY A 233 4.61 7.10 18.74
C GLY A 233 3.80 6.36 19.81
N THR A 234 2.52 6.67 19.98
CA THR A 234 1.68 6.01 20.99
C THR A 234 0.39 5.43 20.37
N ALA A 235 -0.17 4.40 21.00
CA ALA A 235 -1.47 3.85 20.60
C ALA A 235 -2.62 4.88 20.69
N GLY A 236 -2.46 5.94 21.47
CA GLY A 236 -3.47 6.99 21.61
C GLY A 236 -3.73 7.83 20.36
N VAL A 237 -2.95 7.64 19.27
CA VAL A 237 -3.13 8.30 17.97
C VAL A 237 -3.71 7.35 16.92
N HIS A 238 -3.79 6.07 17.23
CA HIS A 238 -4.30 5.03 16.32
C HIS A 238 -5.68 5.32 15.77
#